data_a2ae843d735a52ab436186596aef24fe
#
_entry.id   a2ae843d735a52ab436186596aef24fe
#
_cell.length_a   1.000
_cell.length_b   1.000
_cell.length_c   1.000
_cell.angle_alpha   90.00
_cell.angle_beta   90.00
_cell.angle_gamma   90.00
#
_symmetry.space_group_name_H-M   'P 1'
#
loop_
_entity.id
_entity.type
_entity.pdbx_description
1 polymer ?
#
loop_
_entity_poly.entity_id
_entity_poly.type
_entity_poly.pdbx_seq_one_letter_code
_entity_poly.pdbx_strand_id
1 'polypeptide(L)'
;MGVIDLDGVEVRLANRIVLDNLTGELRGQAIGLLGPNGAGKSTLINTLLGFHLPSKGKARVFGLDTHKDRAQIRGGIGYMPENDSFIGNISGVRFVRYMAELAGLPSGVALERAHEALFYVGLGEVRYRKVNTYSLGMKQLVKLAQALAHGPKLLILDEPTNGLDPVARQRMIQLIKDIRKEGSIRLLISSHLLRDIDETCDEVLILKNGRIALLCNIEEERRSNRSFMELETVGATERFSVSIQGLGCECATFPGGRIKLVIPDHVEARDLYVIASEQGVQIRRMNQRRDSLEDIFLLAMDNELGTNDKRRTANGRL
;
A
#
# COMPACT_ATOMS: atom_id res chain seq x y z
N MET A 1 -2.76 14.51 -15.35
CA MET A 1 -2.06 15.16 -14.23
C MET A 1 -2.19 14.23 -13.05
N GLY A 2 -1.07 13.79 -12.48
CA GLY A 2 -1.05 12.85 -11.37
C GLY A 2 -1.67 13.44 -10.10
N VAL A 3 -2.04 12.56 -9.19
CA VAL A 3 -2.41 12.92 -7.82
C VAL A 3 -1.17 13.31 -7.04
N ILE A 4 -0.09 12.52 -7.23
CA ILE A 4 1.24 12.72 -6.62
C ILE A 4 2.30 12.57 -7.71
N ASP A 5 3.19 13.56 -7.82
CA ASP A 5 4.32 13.53 -8.74
C ASP A 5 5.62 13.63 -7.94
N LEU A 6 6.52 12.67 -8.14
CA LEU A 6 7.85 12.60 -7.54
C LEU A 6 8.90 12.71 -8.64
N ASP A 7 9.81 13.65 -8.52
CA ASP A 7 10.86 13.95 -9.51
C ASP A 7 12.22 14.01 -8.81
N GLY A 8 12.92 12.88 -8.74
CA GLY A 8 14.23 12.74 -8.12
C GLY A 8 14.26 13.08 -6.62
N VAL A 9 13.19 12.78 -5.88
CA VAL A 9 13.03 13.18 -4.49
C VAL A 9 14.03 12.47 -3.58
N GLU A 10 14.91 13.27 -2.94
CA GLU A 10 15.80 12.83 -1.86
C GLU A 10 15.41 13.55 -0.56
N VAL A 11 15.26 12.80 0.53
CA VAL A 11 15.02 13.39 1.86
C VAL A 11 16.05 12.88 2.84
N ARG A 12 16.66 13.83 3.57
CA ARG A 12 17.64 13.57 4.62
C ARG A 12 17.07 13.94 5.98
N LEU A 13 17.21 13.04 6.94
CA LEU A 13 16.89 13.29 8.34
C LEU A 13 18.15 13.02 9.16
N ALA A 14 18.57 14.00 9.97
CA ALA A 14 19.78 13.89 10.80
C ALA A 14 21.01 13.32 10.05
N ASN A 15 21.33 13.88 8.88
CA ASN A 15 22.44 13.50 7.99
C ASN A 15 22.32 12.09 7.34
N ARG A 16 21.22 11.38 7.55
CA ARG A 16 20.96 10.09 6.89
C ARG A 16 19.97 10.29 5.75
N ILE A 17 20.27 9.72 4.59
CA ILE A 17 19.32 9.65 3.47
C ILE A 17 18.25 8.62 3.88
N VAL A 18 16.99 9.05 3.92
CA VAL A 18 15.83 8.21 4.23
C VAL A 18 15.04 7.92 2.97
N LEU A 19 14.89 8.90 2.08
CA LEU A 19 14.35 8.69 0.74
C LEU A 19 15.45 9.04 -0.28
N ASP A 20 15.65 8.15 -1.26
CA ASP A 20 16.75 8.25 -2.20
C ASP A 20 16.25 8.17 -3.65
N ASN A 21 16.26 9.31 -4.34
CA ASN A 21 15.95 9.46 -5.76
C ASN A 21 14.59 8.87 -6.18
N LEU A 22 13.53 9.18 -5.43
CA LEU A 22 12.19 8.71 -5.79
C LEU A 22 11.68 9.46 -7.02
N THR A 23 11.33 8.71 -8.09
CA THR A 23 10.78 9.25 -9.33
C THR A 23 9.59 8.40 -9.77
N GLY A 24 8.44 9.03 -9.96
CA GLY A 24 7.21 8.37 -10.38
C GLY A 24 6.00 9.28 -10.32
N GLU A 25 4.96 8.95 -11.06
CA GLU A 25 3.67 9.65 -11.08
C GLU A 25 2.57 8.68 -10.66
N LEU A 26 1.81 9.04 -9.63
CA LEU A 26 0.71 8.27 -9.07
C LEU A 26 -0.62 8.89 -9.52
N ARG A 27 -1.50 8.09 -10.11
CA ARG A 27 -2.75 8.56 -10.75
C ARG A 27 -3.99 7.86 -10.20
N GLY A 28 -3.84 6.77 -9.46
CA GLY A 28 -4.90 5.92 -8.95
C GLY A 28 -5.99 6.66 -8.19
N GLN A 29 -7.19 6.09 -8.14
CA GLN A 29 -8.26 6.54 -7.25
C GLN A 29 -7.90 6.23 -5.80
N ALA A 30 -7.33 5.05 -5.55
CA ALA A 30 -6.80 4.62 -4.28
C ALA A 30 -5.39 4.05 -4.47
N ILE A 31 -4.41 4.71 -3.87
CA ILE A 31 -2.99 4.42 -4.00
C ILE A 31 -2.51 3.75 -2.73
N GLY A 32 -1.94 2.55 -2.85
CA GLY A 32 -1.30 1.84 -1.75
C GLY A 32 0.17 2.23 -1.61
N LEU A 33 0.59 2.60 -0.42
CA LEU A 33 1.99 2.82 -0.06
C LEU A 33 2.47 1.64 0.80
N LEU A 34 3.17 0.71 0.18
CA LEU A 34 3.57 -0.54 0.78
C LEU A 34 5.06 -0.58 1.07
N GLY A 35 5.48 -1.31 2.08
CA GLY A 35 6.88 -1.53 2.42
C GLY A 35 7.08 -1.93 3.87
N PRO A 36 8.23 -2.55 4.20
CA PRO A 36 8.56 -2.93 5.57
C PRO A 36 8.70 -1.71 6.48
N ASN A 37 8.75 -1.96 7.78
CA ASN A 37 9.04 -0.91 8.75
C ASN A 37 10.43 -0.30 8.47
N GLY A 38 10.50 1.03 8.49
CA GLY A 38 11.73 1.77 8.15
C GLY A 38 11.98 1.95 6.64
N ALA A 39 11.10 1.48 5.76
CA ALA A 39 11.24 1.69 4.29
C ALA A 39 11.13 3.15 3.82
N GLY A 40 10.64 4.05 4.69
CA GLY A 40 10.47 5.48 4.37
C GLY A 40 9.02 5.94 4.16
N LYS A 41 8.00 5.08 4.40
CA LYS A 41 6.58 5.40 4.19
C LYS A 41 6.15 6.70 4.88
N SER A 42 6.32 6.78 6.20
CA SER A 42 5.95 7.97 6.98
C SER A 42 6.80 9.20 6.61
N THR A 43 8.04 9.00 6.17
CA THR A 43 8.87 10.11 5.65
C THR A 43 8.31 10.63 4.33
N LEU A 44 7.86 9.76 3.44
CA LEU A 44 7.19 10.18 2.20
C LEU A 44 5.89 10.92 2.51
N ILE A 45 5.03 10.38 3.38
CA ILE A 45 3.78 11.04 3.81
C ILE A 45 4.09 12.45 4.36
N ASN A 46 5.07 12.57 5.27
CA ASN A 46 5.46 13.86 5.84
C ASN A 46 6.04 14.81 4.78
N THR A 47 6.68 14.30 3.73
CA THR A 47 7.15 15.09 2.59
C THR A 47 5.98 15.62 1.77
N LEU A 48 4.98 14.79 1.50
CA LEU A 48 3.76 15.20 0.79
C LEU A 48 2.95 16.23 1.57
N LEU A 49 2.94 16.14 2.90
CA LEU A 49 2.32 17.12 3.80
C LEU A 49 3.15 18.40 3.98
N GLY A 50 4.38 18.46 3.43
CA GLY A 50 5.29 19.59 3.52
C GLY A 50 5.94 19.77 4.90
N PHE A 51 5.99 18.72 5.73
CA PHE A 51 6.73 18.71 7.00
C PHE A 51 8.22 18.40 6.81
N HIS A 52 8.56 17.56 5.84
CA HIS A 52 9.93 17.29 5.43
C HIS A 52 10.19 17.89 4.06
N LEU A 53 11.29 18.65 3.95
CA LEU A 53 11.69 19.26 2.68
C LEU A 53 12.61 18.29 1.94
N PRO A 54 12.38 18.06 0.64
CA PRO A 54 13.34 17.36 -0.20
C PRO A 54 14.70 18.08 -0.18
N SER A 55 15.78 17.33 0.05
CA SER A 55 17.15 17.83 -0.12
C SER A 55 17.56 17.94 -1.59
N LYS A 56 16.91 17.09 -2.44
CA LYS A 56 17.00 17.15 -3.90
C LYS A 56 15.66 16.77 -4.52
N GLY A 57 15.47 17.16 -5.77
CA GLY A 57 14.27 16.86 -6.53
C GLY A 57 13.04 17.67 -6.10
N LYS A 58 11.85 17.24 -6.52
CA LYS A 58 10.59 17.92 -6.25
C LYS A 58 9.48 16.89 -6.03
N ALA A 59 8.64 17.15 -5.02
CA ALA A 59 7.38 16.43 -4.82
C ALA A 59 6.21 17.37 -5.04
N ARG A 60 5.15 16.91 -5.72
CA ARG A 60 3.92 17.68 -5.96
C ARG A 60 2.70 16.86 -5.59
N VAL A 61 1.66 17.54 -5.14
CA VAL A 61 0.33 16.98 -4.88
C VAL A 61 -0.68 17.80 -5.69
N PHE A 62 -1.42 17.18 -6.59
CA PHE A 62 -2.29 17.85 -7.57
C PHE A 62 -1.57 18.99 -8.32
N GLY A 63 -0.30 18.79 -8.67
CA GLY A 63 0.54 19.78 -9.35
C GLY A 63 1.11 20.89 -8.45
N LEU A 64 0.69 20.99 -7.19
CA LEU A 64 1.18 21.96 -6.20
C LEU A 64 2.52 21.46 -5.60
N ASP A 65 3.50 22.33 -5.47
CA ASP A 65 4.81 22.02 -4.90
C ASP A 65 4.70 21.88 -3.36
N THR A 66 5.14 20.75 -2.81
CA THR A 66 4.99 20.43 -1.38
C THR A 66 5.76 21.38 -0.46
N HIS A 67 6.73 22.13 -1.00
CA HIS A 67 7.46 23.14 -0.25
C HIS A 67 6.81 24.52 -0.33
N LYS A 68 6.47 24.95 -1.56
CA LYS A 68 5.98 26.32 -1.80
C LYS A 68 4.52 26.49 -1.42
N ASP A 69 3.70 25.48 -1.76
CA ASP A 69 2.22 25.54 -1.67
C ASP A 69 1.69 24.74 -0.47
N ARG A 70 2.54 24.46 0.52
CA ARG A 70 2.24 23.57 1.66
C ARG A 70 0.94 23.90 2.41
N ALA A 71 0.58 25.17 2.55
CA ALA A 71 -0.65 25.56 3.22
C ALA A 71 -1.88 25.17 2.40
N GLN A 72 -1.85 25.43 1.08
CA GLN A 72 -2.91 25.05 0.16
C GLN A 72 -3.05 23.53 0.05
N ILE A 73 -1.94 22.81 0.01
CA ILE A 73 -1.92 21.34 0.01
C ILE A 73 -2.58 20.79 1.27
N ARG A 74 -2.17 21.25 2.46
CA ARG A 74 -2.75 20.79 3.73
C ARG A 74 -4.23 21.13 3.88
N GLY A 75 -4.69 22.25 3.33
CA GLY A 75 -6.11 22.58 3.29
C GLY A 75 -6.96 21.63 2.43
N GLY A 76 -6.32 20.95 1.46
CA GLY A 76 -6.97 19.94 0.60
C GLY A 76 -6.75 18.50 1.00
N ILE A 77 -5.97 18.23 2.07
CA ILE A 77 -5.64 16.88 2.53
C ILE A 77 -6.32 16.58 3.87
N GLY A 78 -7.00 15.44 3.93
CA GLY A 78 -7.38 14.81 5.19
C GLY A 78 -6.30 13.82 5.62
N TYR A 79 -5.78 13.94 6.83
CA TYR A 79 -4.74 13.06 7.32
C TYR A 79 -5.19 12.29 8.56
N MET A 80 -5.12 10.96 8.47
CA MET A 80 -5.31 10.03 9.57
C MET A 80 -3.94 9.47 9.96
N PRO A 81 -3.32 9.93 11.07
CA PRO A 81 -2.01 9.47 11.50
C PRO A 81 -2.05 8.06 12.09
N GLU A 82 -0.93 7.33 12.01
CA GLU A 82 -0.76 6.03 12.68
C GLU A 82 -0.94 6.19 14.20
N ASN A 83 -0.18 7.11 14.81
CA ASN A 83 -0.19 7.31 16.25
C ASN A 83 -1.42 8.07 16.75
N ASP A 84 -1.84 7.76 17.96
CA ASP A 84 -2.93 8.45 18.63
C ASP A 84 -2.51 9.86 19.06
N SER A 85 -3.21 10.87 18.54
CA SER A 85 -2.99 12.29 18.87
C SER A 85 -4.33 12.94 19.22
N PHE A 86 -4.89 12.59 20.38
CA PHE A 86 -6.22 13.05 20.80
C PHE A 86 -6.18 14.05 21.95
N ILE A 87 -7.16 14.94 21.95
CA ILE A 87 -7.57 15.68 23.13
C ILE A 87 -8.54 14.78 23.91
N GLY A 88 -8.02 13.90 24.75
CA GLY A 88 -8.77 12.77 25.32
C GLY A 88 -9.95 13.14 26.22
N ASN A 89 -9.94 14.32 26.86
CA ASN A 89 -10.96 14.74 27.83
C ASN A 89 -12.21 15.40 27.21
N ILE A 90 -12.26 15.56 25.87
CA ILE A 90 -13.42 16.09 25.15
C ILE A 90 -14.19 14.97 24.44
N SER A 91 -15.44 15.23 24.08
CA SER A 91 -16.23 14.25 23.31
C SER A 91 -15.77 14.14 21.87
N GLY A 92 -16.06 13.00 21.21
CA GLY A 92 -15.73 12.79 19.80
C GLY A 92 -16.24 13.89 18.90
N VAL A 93 -17.47 14.35 19.09
CA VAL A 93 -18.03 15.44 18.28
C VAL A 93 -17.28 16.76 18.51
N ARG A 94 -16.90 17.09 19.74
CA ARG A 94 -16.09 18.30 20.03
C ARG A 94 -14.68 18.19 19.42
N PHE A 95 -14.08 17.01 19.45
CA PHE A 95 -12.78 16.76 18.84
C PHE A 95 -12.84 16.96 17.33
N VAL A 96 -13.75 16.28 16.63
CA VAL A 96 -13.87 16.37 15.16
C VAL A 96 -14.23 17.78 14.71
N ARG A 97 -15.17 18.45 15.41
CA ARG A 97 -15.48 19.86 15.17
C ARG A 97 -14.24 20.74 15.29
N TYR A 98 -13.48 20.61 16.37
CA TYR A 98 -12.26 21.40 16.59
C TYR A 98 -11.24 21.20 15.47
N MET A 99 -11.05 19.95 15.02
CA MET A 99 -10.15 19.66 13.90
C MET A 99 -10.66 20.26 12.58
N ALA A 100 -11.96 20.25 12.35
CA ALA A 100 -12.57 20.88 11.18
C ALA A 100 -12.44 22.43 11.21
N GLU A 101 -12.57 23.04 12.37
CA GLU A 101 -12.31 24.48 12.58
C GLU A 101 -10.84 24.84 12.29
N LEU A 102 -9.89 24.01 12.75
CA LEU A 102 -8.46 24.16 12.46
C LEU A 102 -8.15 24.00 10.95
N ALA A 103 -8.94 23.19 10.24
CA ALA A 103 -8.86 23.08 8.79
C ALA A 103 -9.50 24.27 8.04
N GLY A 104 -10.09 25.25 8.76
CA GLY A 104 -10.61 26.50 8.21
C GLY A 104 -12.13 26.56 8.06
N LEU A 105 -12.89 25.57 8.55
CA LEU A 105 -14.35 25.63 8.48
C LEU A 105 -14.92 26.61 9.54
N PRO A 106 -15.96 27.41 9.19
CA PRO A 106 -16.72 28.18 10.18
C PRO A 106 -17.33 27.27 11.24
N SER A 107 -17.39 27.75 12.48
CA SER A 107 -17.78 26.95 13.66
C SER A 107 -19.12 26.22 13.55
N GLY A 108 -20.17 26.85 12.94
CA GLY A 108 -21.45 26.20 12.68
C GLY A 108 -21.34 25.06 11.69
N VAL A 109 -20.69 25.33 10.56
CA VAL A 109 -20.43 24.31 9.51
C VAL A 109 -19.56 23.15 10.04
N ALA A 110 -18.52 23.48 10.83
CA ALA A 110 -17.65 22.47 11.44
C ALA A 110 -18.42 21.52 12.37
N LEU A 111 -19.43 22.02 13.10
CA LEU A 111 -20.28 21.17 13.94
C LEU A 111 -21.15 20.22 13.11
N GLU A 112 -21.80 20.71 12.06
CA GLU A 112 -22.62 19.90 11.15
C GLU A 112 -21.76 18.81 10.50
N ARG A 113 -20.63 19.20 9.90
CA ARG A 113 -19.68 18.26 9.28
C ARG A 113 -19.12 17.24 10.27
N ALA A 114 -18.88 17.63 11.53
CA ALA A 114 -18.45 16.70 12.57
C ALA A 114 -19.53 15.64 12.86
N HIS A 115 -20.81 16.04 12.94
CA HIS A 115 -21.91 15.09 13.12
C HIS A 115 -22.06 14.14 11.92
N GLU A 116 -21.99 14.66 10.71
CA GLU A 116 -22.05 13.87 9.47
C GLU A 116 -20.90 12.85 9.40
N ALA A 117 -19.66 13.29 9.57
CA ALA A 117 -18.49 12.42 9.50
C ALA A 117 -18.52 11.32 10.57
N LEU A 118 -18.92 11.66 11.82
CA LEU A 118 -19.04 10.69 12.90
C LEU A 118 -20.17 9.69 12.69
N PHE A 119 -21.27 10.13 12.09
CA PHE A 119 -22.36 9.25 11.68
C PHE A 119 -21.93 8.32 10.56
N TYR A 120 -21.26 8.86 9.53
CA TYR A 120 -20.73 8.10 8.38
C TYR A 120 -19.83 6.94 8.82
N VAL A 121 -18.88 7.20 9.73
CA VAL A 121 -18.00 6.13 10.24
C VAL A 121 -18.72 5.22 11.26
N GLY A 122 -19.98 5.50 11.60
CA GLY A 122 -20.83 4.67 12.45
C GLY A 122 -20.54 4.79 13.94
N LEU A 123 -20.09 5.96 14.42
CA LEU A 123 -19.91 6.24 15.84
C LEU A 123 -21.20 6.72 16.55
N GLY A 124 -22.34 6.88 15.84
CA GLY A 124 -23.68 7.08 16.38
C GLY A 124 -23.70 7.90 17.69
N GLU A 125 -24.37 7.40 18.73
CA GLU A 125 -24.45 8.04 20.05
C GLU A 125 -23.13 8.08 20.81
N VAL A 126 -22.18 7.21 20.45
CA VAL A 126 -20.86 7.15 21.09
C VAL A 126 -20.06 8.44 20.88
N ARG A 127 -20.38 9.22 19.84
CA ARG A 127 -19.73 10.52 19.55
C ARG A 127 -19.84 11.55 20.69
N TYR A 128 -20.79 11.39 21.61
CA TYR A 128 -20.94 12.27 22.76
C TYR A 128 -20.08 11.87 23.97
N ARG A 129 -19.52 10.66 23.95
CA ARG A 129 -18.61 10.19 25.01
C ARG A 129 -17.22 10.79 24.82
N LYS A 130 -16.44 10.86 25.91
CA LYS A 130 -15.04 11.32 25.89
C LYS A 130 -14.16 10.36 25.09
N VAL A 131 -13.26 10.89 24.26
CA VAL A 131 -12.39 10.11 23.36
C VAL A 131 -11.47 9.15 24.14
N ASN A 132 -11.04 9.52 25.37
CA ASN A 132 -10.22 8.64 26.21
C ASN A 132 -10.96 7.35 26.64
N THR A 133 -12.30 7.29 26.53
CA THR A 133 -13.11 6.09 26.81
C THR A 133 -13.33 5.20 25.60
N TYR A 134 -12.77 5.57 24.45
CA TYR A 134 -12.96 4.83 23.21
C TYR A 134 -12.07 3.58 23.16
N SER A 135 -12.60 2.49 22.61
CA SER A 135 -11.79 1.34 22.23
C SER A 135 -10.83 1.72 21.08
N LEU A 136 -9.84 0.89 20.80
CA LEU A 136 -8.90 1.11 19.70
C LEU A 136 -9.65 1.30 18.36
N GLY A 137 -10.60 0.40 18.05
CA GLY A 137 -11.41 0.54 16.84
C GLY A 137 -12.22 1.84 16.76
N MET A 138 -12.80 2.28 17.89
CA MET A 138 -13.50 3.56 17.94
C MET A 138 -12.55 4.76 17.77
N LYS A 139 -11.33 4.66 18.27
CA LYS A 139 -10.28 5.66 18.06
C LYS A 139 -9.87 5.75 16.60
N GLN A 140 -9.74 4.63 15.90
CA GLN A 140 -9.45 4.63 14.47
C GLN A 140 -10.61 5.29 13.67
N LEU A 141 -11.86 4.98 14.04
CA LEU A 141 -13.02 5.59 13.39
C LEU A 141 -13.11 7.11 13.62
N VAL A 142 -12.80 7.62 14.80
CA VAL A 142 -12.79 9.08 15.03
C VAL A 142 -11.62 9.76 14.34
N LYS A 143 -10.46 9.10 14.17
CA LYS A 143 -9.36 9.60 13.32
C LYS A 143 -9.79 9.71 11.85
N LEU A 144 -10.49 8.71 11.35
CA LEU A 144 -11.04 8.76 9.98
C LEU A 144 -12.08 9.90 9.85
N ALA A 145 -13.00 10.03 10.81
CA ALA A 145 -14.01 11.08 10.79
C ALA A 145 -13.39 12.47 10.78
N GLN A 146 -12.37 12.74 11.61
CA GLN A 146 -11.70 14.05 11.62
C GLN A 146 -10.98 14.35 10.30
N ALA A 147 -10.43 13.33 9.64
CA ALA A 147 -9.75 13.49 8.36
C ALA A 147 -10.74 13.79 7.21
N LEU A 148 -12.00 13.34 7.33
CA LEU A 148 -13.05 13.56 6.34
C LEU A 148 -13.83 14.87 6.54
N ALA A 149 -13.91 15.39 7.77
CA ALA A 149 -14.89 16.42 8.16
C ALA A 149 -14.80 17.70 7.34
N HIS A 150 -13.61 18.12 6.90
CA HIS A 150 -13.42 19.34 6.11
C HIS A 150 -13.57 19.16 4.59
N GLY A 151 -13.93 17.94 4.12
CA GLY A 151 -14.14 17.65 2.69
C GLY A 151 -12.85 17.68 1.86
N PRO A 152 -11.84 16.85 2.20
CA PRO A 152 -10.55 16.84 1.51
C PRO A 152 -10.65 16.34 0.06
N LYS A 153 -9.69 16.73 -0.79
CA LYS A 153 -9.50 16.16 -2.13
C LYS A 153 -8.65 14.89 -2.10
N LEU A 154 -7.72 14.78 -1.15
CA LEU A 154 -6.87 13.62 -0.91
C LEU A 154 -7.00 13.22 0.56
N LEU A 155 -7.28 11.97 0.81
CA LEU A 155 -7.28 11.38 2.15
C LEU A 155 -6.06 10.48 2.29
N ILE A 156 -5.17 10.82 3.23
CA ILE A 156 -3.99 10.02 3.58
C ILE A 156 -4.31 9.24 4.85
N LEU A 157 -4.26 7.92 4.75
CA LEU A 157 -4.50 6.97 5.85
C LEU A 157 -3.19 6.25 6.18
N ASP A 158 -2.60 6.59 7.32
CA ASP A 158 -1.33 5.98 7.76
C ASP A 158 -1.62 4.80 8.69
N GLU A 159 -1.42 3.58 8.20
CA GLU A 159 -1.67 2.30 8.89
C GLU A 159 -3.09 2.21 9.53
N PRO A 160 -4.19 2.43 8.75
CA PRO A 160 -5.54 2.61 9.30
C PRO A 160 -6.09 1.37 10.02
N THR A 161 -5.56 0.19 9.73
CA THR A 161 -6.01 -1.11 10.27
C THR A 161 -5.09 -1.65 11.36
N ASN A 162 -3.99 -0.94 11.67
CA ASN A 162 -2.99 -1.41 12.64
C ASN A 162 -3.60 -1.61 14.03
N GLY A 163 -3.36 -2.79 14.61
CA GLY A 163 -3.81 -3.17 15.96
C GLY A 163 -5.31 -3.46 16.07
N LEU A 164 -6.09 -3.41 15.00
CA LEU A 164 -7.51 -3.74 15.01
C LEU A 164 -7.76 -5.25 15.09
N ASP A 165 -8.78 -5.64 15.84
CA ASP A 165 -9.32 -6.99 15.76
C ASP A 165 -9.93 -7.26 14.36
N PRO A 166 -10.17 -8.53 13.97
CA PRO A 166 -10.64 -8.85 12.63
C PRO A 166 -11.96 -8.17 12.24
N VAL A 167 -12.88 -7.98 13.18
CA VAL A 167 -14.18 -7.35 12.92
C VAL A 167 -14.04 -5.85 12.68
N ALA A 168 -13.29 -5.17 13.54
CA ALA A 168 -13.00 -3.73 13.40
C ALA A 168 -12.17 -3.46 12.12
N ARG A 169 -11.22 -4.34 11.79
CA ARG A 169 -10.43 -4.26 10.56
C ARG A 169 -11.33 -4.35 9.33
N GLN A 170 -12.21 -5.37 9.27
CA GLN A 170 -13.12 -5.55 8.14
C GLN A 170 -14.05 -4.33 7.96
N ARG A 171 -14.52 -3.76 9.06
CA ARG A 171 -15.32 -2.53 9.03
C ARG A 171 -14.53 -1.35 8.47
N MET A 172 -13.27 -1.16 8.88
CA MET A 172 -12.40 -0.10 8.36
C MET A 172 -12.15 -0.27 6.86
N ILE A 173 -11.83 -1.49 6.40
CA ILE A 173 -11.67 -1.82 4.99
C ILE A 173 -12.93 -1.49 4.20
N GLN A 174 -14.13 -1.83 4.74
CA GLN A 174 -15.38 -1.53 4.06
C GLN A 174 -15.60 -0.02 3.92
N LEU A 175 -15.35 0.77 4.96
CA LEU A 175 -15.44 2.24 4.90
C LEU A 175 -14.49 2.82 3.84
N ILE A 176 -13.25 2.33 3.77
CA ILE A 176 -12.28 2.76 2.75
C ILE A 176 -12.78 2.43 1.34
N LYS A 177 -13.35 1.23 1.14
CA LYS A 177 -13.94 0.81 -0.14
C LYS A 177 -15.13 1.71 -0.53
N ASP A 178 -15.97 2.09 0.42
CA ASP A 178 -17.12 2.95 0.19
C ASP A 178 -16.66 4.37 -0.22
N ILE A 179 -15.68 4.95 0.48
CA ILE A 179 -15.08 6.24 0.11
C ILE A 179 -14.45 6.18 -1.31
N ARG A 180 -13.72 5.10 -1.62
CA ARG A 180 -13.15 4.89 -2.95
C ARG A 180 -14.23 4.83 -4.02
N LYS A 181 -15.32 4.10 -3.76
CA LYS A 181 -16.43 3.92 -4.70
C LYS A 181 -17.17 5.21 -5.01
N GLU A 182 -17.31 6.12 -4.03
CA GLU A 182 -17.90 7.45 -4.24
C GLU A 182 -17.09 8.29 -5.23
N GLY A 183 -15.77 8.07 -5.33
CA GLY A 183 -14.91 8.64 -6.36
C GLY A 183 -14.57 10.13 -6.18
N SER A 184 -15.17 10.81 -5.21
CA SER A 184 -14.99 12.25 -4.97
C SER A 184 -13.65 12.58 -4.29
N ILE A 185 -13.08 11.65 -3.54
CA ILE A 185 -11.86 11.79 -2.74
C ILE A 185 -10.82 10.79 -3.23
N ARG A 186 -9.61 11.24 -3.52
CA ARG A 186 -8.46 10.35 -3.78
C ARG A 186 -7.93 9.80 -2.47
N LEU A 187 -7.38 8.58 -2.49
CA LEU A 187 -6.86 7.90 -1.30
C LEU A 187 -5.37 7.60 -1.45
N LEU A 188 -4.60 7.83 -0.37
CA LEU A 188 -3.26 7.29 -0.20
C LEU A 188 -3.26 6.49 1.10
N ILE A 189 -3.04 5.19 1.03
CA ILE A 189 -3.15 4.26 2.16
C ILE A 189 -1.80 3.63 2.41
N SER A 190 -1.16 3.93 3.54
CA SER A 190 0.03 3.19 3.95
C SER A 190 -0.38 1.90 4.67
N SER A 191 0.30 0.83 4.36
CA SER A 191 0.16 -0.44 5.10
C SER A 191 1.42 -1.29 4.95
N HIS A 192 1.69 -2.12 5.95
CA HIS A 192 2.62 -3.23 5.86
C HIS A 192 1.90 -4.55 5.53
N LEU A 193 0.56 -4.54 5.49
CA LEU A 193 -0.28 -5.68 5.17
C LEU A 193 -0.72 -5.63 3.71
N LEU A 194 -0.14 -6.49 2.90
CA LEU A 194 -0.45 -6.63 1.47
C LEU A 194 -1.94 -6.78 1.19
N ARG A 195 -2.62 -7.60 2.00
CA ARG A 195 -4.03 -7.88 1.84
C ARG A 195 -4.91 -6.63 1.94
N ASP A 196 -4.57 -5.66 2.81
CA ASP A 196 -5.35 -4.43 2.95
C ASP A 196 -5.24 -3.57 1.68
N ILE A 197 -4.02 -3.47 1.12
CA ILE A 197 -3.76 -2.76 -0.13
C ILE A 197 -4.46 -3.45 -1.30
N ASP A 198 -4.36 -4.79 -1.39
CA ASP A 198 -5.01 -5.59 -2.43
C ASP A 198 -6.54 -5.43 -2.45
N GLU A 199 -7.15 -5.29 -1.27
CA GLU A 199 -8.59 -5.10 -1.13
C GLU A 199 -9.06 -3.66 -1.38
N THR A 200 -8.21 -2.65 -1.17
CA THR A 200 -8.64 -1.24 -1.13
C THR A 200 -8.08 -0.38 -2.26
N CYS A 201 -6.96 -0.75 -2.85
CA CYS A 201 -6.23 0.08 -3.80
C CYS A 201 -6.33 -0.42 -5.25
N ASP A 202 -6.10 0.47 -6.21
CA ASP A 202 -5.99 0.19 -7.65
C ASP A 202 -4.56 0.42 -8.18
N GLU A 203 -3.75 1.17 -7.46
CA GLU A 203 -2.35 1.44 -7.76
C GLU A 203 -1.51 1.22 -6.50
N VAL A 204 -0.28 0.73 -6.65
CA VAL A 204 0.62 0.50 -5.53
C VAL A 204 2.01 1.06 -5.80
N LEU A 205 2.54 1.75 -4.79
CA LEU A 205 3.94 2.16 -4.66
C LEU A 205 4.61 1.33 -3.57
N ILE A 206 5.57 0.50 -3.94
CA ILE A 206 6.34 -0.31 -2.99
C ILE A 206 7.66 0.40 -2.70
N LEU A 207 7.89 0.70 -1.42
CA LEU A 207 9.15 1.26 -0.94
C LEU A 207 10.01 0.19 -0.27
N LYS A 208 11.31 0.19 -0.59
CA LYS A 208 12.35 -0.63 0.05
C LYS A 208 13.61 0.22 0.24
N ASN A 209 14.13 0.26 1.45
CA ASN A 209 15.36 1.01 1.77
C ASN A 209 15.38 2.45 1.25
N GLY A 210 14.24 3.15 1.31
CA GLY A 210 14.11 4.52 0.85
C GLY A 210 14.03 4.72 -0.65
N ARG A 211 13.90 3.65 -1.44
CA ARG A 211 13.78 3.68 -2.91
C ARG A 211 12.46 3.06 -3.37
N ILE A 212 12.01 3.44 -4.55
CA ILE A 212 10.89 2.77 -5.21
C ILE A 212 11.38 1.41 -5.71
N ALA A 213 10.85 0.33 -5.14
CA ALA A 213 11.07 -1.02 -5.62
C ALA A 213 10.11 -1.36 -6.77
N LEU A 214 8.85 -0.88 -6.69
CA LEU A 214 7.85 -1.06 -7.72
C LEU A 214 6.81 0.06 -7.67
N LEU A 215 6.33 0.46 -8.83
CA LEU A 215 5.16 1.31 -9.02
C LEU A 215 4.31 0.68 -10.14
N CYS A 216 3.13 0.22 -9.83
CA CYS A 216 2.26 -0.41 -10.83
C CYS A 216 0.77 -0.21 -10.53
N ASN A 217 -0.05 -0.32 -11.58
CA ASN A 217 -1.49 -0.50 -11.46
C ASN A 217 -1.78 -1.98 -11.16
N ILE A 218 -2.50 -2.24 -10.06
CA ILE A 218 -2.77 -3.61 -9.58
C ILE A 218 -3.61 -4.40 -10.58
N GLU A 219 -4.59 -3.75 -11.22
CA GLU A 219 -5.47 -4.38 -12.20
C GLU A 219 -4.74 -4.70 -13.51
N GLU A 220 -3.88 -3.78 -13.97
CA GLU A 220 -3.07 -3.98 -15.18
C GLU A 220 -2.05 -5.09 -14.96
N GLU A 221 -1.41 -5.12 -13.81
CA GLU A 221 -0.47 -6.18 -13.46
C GLU A 221 -1.18 -7.55 -13.35
N ARG A 222 -2.40 -7.59 -12.82
CA ARG A 222 -3.24 -8.80 -12.82
C ARG A 222 -3.70 -9.26 -14.22
N ARG A 223 -3.77 -8.32 -15.18
CA ARG A 223 -4.14 -8.60 -16.58
C ARG A 223 -2.94 -8.88 -17.45
N SER A 224 -1.73 -8.46 -17.05
CA SER A 224 -0.52 -8.82 -17.76
C SER A 224 -0.40 -10.35 -17.72
N ASN A 225 -0.30 -10.96 -18.91
CA ASN A 225 -0.50 -12.38 -19.23
C ASN A 225 0.45 -13.38 -18.52
N ARG A 226 0.80 -13.17 -17.26
CA ARG A 226 1.58 -14.12 -16.47
C ARG A 226 0.62 -15.04 -15.73
N SER A 227 0.42 -16.24 -16.23
CA SER A 227 -0.36 -17.26 -15.52
C SER A 227 0.48 -17.83 -14.38
N PHE A 228 0.18 -17.41 -13.14
CA PHE A 228 0.76 -18.03 -11.95
C PHE A 228 0.04 -19.34 -11.65
N MET A 229 0.80 -20.40 -11.49
CA MET A 229 0.28 -21.69 -11.04
C MET A 229 1.01 -22.18 -9.79
N GLU A 230 0.25 -22.79 -8.90
CA GLU A 230 0.78 -23.53 -7.77
C GLU A 230 0.50 -25.02 -8.00
N LEU A 231 1.57 -25.82 -8.03
CA LEU A 231 1.51 -27.26 -8.18
C LEU A 231 1.87 -27.92 -6.85
N GLU A 232 1.14 -29.00 -6.52
CA GLU A 232 1.57 -29.97 -5.52
C GLU A 232 1.96 -31.25 -6.26
N THR A 233 3.24 -31.61 -6.17
CA THR A 233 3.80 -32.75 -6.91
C THR A 233 4.33 -33.82 -5.97
N VAL A 234 4.36 -35.06 -6.47
CA VAL A 234 5.01 -36.21 -5.80
C VAL A 234 5.89 -36.91 -6.80
N GLY A 235 7.13 -37.17 -6.41
CA GLY A 235 8.15 -37.79 -7.25
C GLY A 235 9.40 -36.90 -7.38
N ALA A 236 10.04 -36.93 -8.56
CA ALA A 236 11.30 -36.20 -8.84
C ALA A 236 11.06 -34.70 -9.08
N THR A 237 10.58 -33.99 -8.07
CA THR A 237 10.18 -32.58 -8.14
C THR A 237 11.28 -31.65 -8.68
N GLU A 238 12.54 -31.88 -8.32
CA GLU A 238 13.69 -31.08 -8.77
C GLU A 238 13.94 -31.21 -10.27
N ARG A 239 13.92 -32.45 -10.81
CA ARG A 239 14.06 -32.68 -12.26
C ARG A 239 12.91 -32.07 -13.04
N PHE A 240 11.70 -32.18 -12.51
CA PHE A 240 10.53 -31.61 -13.09
C PHE A 240 10.62 -30.07 -13.15
N SER A 241 11.08 -29.42 -12.07
CA SER A 241 11.26 -27.97 -12.06
C SER A 241 12.29 -27.49 -13.10
N VAL A 242 13.41 -28.21 -13.28
CA VAL A 242 14.40 -27.88 -14.31
C VAL A 242 13.81 -27.99 -15.72
N SER A 243 13.01 -29.03 -15.98
CA SER A 243 12.39 -29.20 -17.30
C SER A 243 11.34 -28.15 -17.61
N ILE A 244 10.57 -27.72 -16.60
CA ILE A 244 9.62 -26.60 -16.74
C ILE A 244 10.37 -25.29 -17.01
N GLN A 245 11.50 -25.05 -16.36
CA GLN A 245 12.34 -23.88 -16.64
C GLN A 245 12.85 -23.89 -18.10
N GLY A 246 13.09 -25.06 -18.67
CA GLY A 246 13.44 -25.22 -20.07
C GLY A 246 12.36 -24.78 -21.05
N LEU A 247 11.09 -24.72 -20.64
CA LEU A 247 9.99 -24.13 -21.40
C LEU A 247 9.89 -22.61 -21.25
N GLY A 248 10.79 -21.98 -20.49
CA GLY A 248 10.72 -20.54 -20.19
C GLY A 248 9.86 -20.18 -18.98
N CYS A 249 9.39 -21.18 -18.20
CA CYS A 249 8.69 -20.91 -16.95
C CYS A 249 9.67 -20.50 -15.85
N GLU A 250 9.33 -19.47 -15.10
CA GLU A 250 10.03 -19.17 -13.84
C GLU A 250 9.41 -20.02 -12.73
N CYS A 251 10.19 -20.77 -11.97
CA CYS A 251 9.66 -21.60 -10.90
C CYS A 251 10.49 -21.55 -9.62
N ALA A 252 9.79 -21.64 -8.48
CA ALA A 252 10.36 -21.78 -7.15
C ALA A 252 9.80 -23.06 -6.49
N THR A 253 10.70 -23.88 -5.96
CA THR A 253 10.36 -25.13 -5.27
C THR A 253 10.33 -24.92 -3.77
N PHE A 254 9.35 -25.54 -3.09
CA PHE A 254 9.16 -25.47 -1.65
C PHE A 254 9.12 -26.87 -1.04
N PRO A 255 9.40 -27.02 0.27
CA PRO A 255 9.28 -28.30 0.95
C PRO A 255 7.90 -28.94 0.78
N GLY A 256 7.87 -30.27 0.63
CA GLY A 256 6.61 -31.02 0.45
C GLY A 256 6.13 -31.13 -1.01
N GLY A 257 7.01 -30.88 -1.99
CA GLY A 257 6.69 -31.02 -3.42
C GLY A 257 5.81 -29.89 -3.98
N ARG A 258 5.76 -28.75 -3.30
CA ARG A 258 5.06 -27.57 -3.82
C ARG A 258 5.98 -26.79 -4.75
N ILE A 259 5.43 -26.42 -5.91
CA ILE A 259 6.12 -25.59 -6.92
C ILE A 259 5.19 -24.41 -7.22
N LYS A 260 5.74 -23.20 -7.11
CA LYS A 260 5.11 -22.00 -7.67
C LYS A 260 5.80 -21.70 -9.00
N LEU A 261 5.01 -21.47 -10.04
CA LEU A 261 5.54 -21.20 -11.37
C LEU A 261 4.78 -20.07 -12.05
N VAL A 262 5.53 -19.32 -12.85
CA VAL A 262 5.01 -18.34 -13.81
C VAL A 262 5.07 -19.00 -15.17
N ILE A 263 3.93 -19.09 -15.83
CA ILE A 263 3.80 -19.72 -17.15
C ILE A 263 3.77 -18.59 -18.20
N PRO A 264 4.67 -18.59 -19.17
CA PRO A 264 4.61 -17.66 -20.30
C PRO A 264 3.43 -18.02 -21.22
N ASP A 265 2.93 -17.05 -22.00
CA ASP A 265 1.73 -17.18 -22.84
C ASP A 265 1.72 -18.33 -23.84
N HIS A 266 2.91 -18.81 -24.24
CA HIS A 266 3.07 -19.90 -25.20
C HIS A 266 3.06 -21.30 -24.56
N VAL A 267 2.98 -21.40 -23.22
CA VAL A 267 2.97 -22.66 -22.49
C VAL A 267 1.59 -22.90 -21.90
N GLU A 268 1.02 -24.05 -22.19
CA GLU A 268 -0.30 -24.44 -21.69
C GLU A 268 -0.17 -25.42 -20.50
N ALA A 269 -1.22 -25.51 -19.68
CA ALA A 269 -1.28 -26.50 -18.59
C ALA A 269 -1.04 -27.94 -19.08
N ARG A 270 -1.41 -28.24 -20.34
CA ARG A 270 -1.18 -29.53 -21.00
C ARG A 270 0.32 -29.88 -21.06
N ASP A 271 1.17 -28.89 -21.36
CA ASP A 271 2.62 -29.12 -21.50
C ASP A 271 3.24 -29.56 -20.17
N LEU A 272 2.73 -29.00 -19.06
CA LEU A 272 3.15 -29.40 -17.71
C LEU A 272 2.77 -30.85 -17.39
N TYR A 273 1.57 -31.31 -17.81
CA TYR A 273 1.16 -32.69 -17.62
C TYR A 273 1.98 -33.65 -18.47
N VAL A 274 2.38 -33.29 -19.69
CA VAL A 274 3.22 -34.09 -20.58
C VAL A 274 4.58 -34.31 -19.91
N ILE A 275 5.25 -33.23 -19.47
CA ILE A 275 6.56 -33.34 -18.80
C ILE A 275 6.45 -34.14 -17.50
N ALA A 276 5.40 -33.92 -16.72
CA ALA A 276 5.18 -34.67 -15.48
C ALA A 276 5.05 -36.18 -15.75
N SER A 277 4.30 -36.56 -16.81
CA SER A 277 4.15 -37.96 -17.22
C SER A 277 5.46 -38.56 -17.68
N GLU A 278 6.26 -37.87 -18.48
CA GLU A 278 7.56 -38.34 -18.98
C GLU A 278 8.57 -38.59 -17.86
N GLN A 279 8.46 -37.82 -16.77
CA GLN A 279 9.40 -37.91 -15.64
C GLN A 279 8.86 -38.72 -14.45
N GLY A 280 7.67 -39.31 -14.58
CA GLY A 280 7.07 -40.10 -13.51
C GLY A 280 6.68 -39.24 -12.28
N VAL A 281 6.40 -37.95 -12.49
CA VAL A 281 5.96 -37.03 -11.47
C VAL A 281 4.43 -36.96 -11.46
N GLN A 282 3.84 -37.19 -10.29
CA GLN A 282 2.39 -37.05 -10.11
C GLN A 282 2.05 -35.62 -9.67
N ILE A 283 1.27 -34.89 -10.49
CA ILE A 283 0.65 -33.63 -10.09
C ILE A 283 -0.64 -33.97 -9.32
N ARG A 284 -0.64 -33.70 -8.01
CA ARG A 284 -1.80 -33.93 -7.14
C ARG A 284 -2.78 -32.77 -7.14
N ARG A 285 -2.25 -31.57 -7.29
CA ARG A 285 -3.04 -30.35 -7.29
C ARG A 285 -2.44 -29.34 -8.25
N MET A 286 -3.28 -28.70 -9.02
CA MET A 286 -2.91 -27.59 -9.90
C MET A 286 -3.91 -26.49 -9.66
N ASN A 287 -3.46 -25.39 -9.08
CA ASN A 287 -4.27 -24.22 -8.86
C ASN A 287 -3.73 -23.09 -9.73
N GLN A 288 -4.53 -22.60 -10.65
CA GLN A 288 -4.23 -21.34 -11.32
C GLN A 288 -4.54 -20.22 -10.32
N ARG A 289 -3.53 -19.49 -9.90
CA ARG A 289 -3.72 -18.27 -9.12
C ARG A 289 -3.71 -17.10 -10.10
N ARG A 290 -4.64 -16.19 -9.92
CA ARG A 290 -4.43 -14.83 -10.41
C ARG A 290 -3.34 -14.24 -9.55
N ASP A 291 -2.40 -13.51 -10.15
CA ASP A 291 -1.34 -12.82 -9.40
C ASP A 291 -1.92 -12.13 -8.17
N SER A 292 -1.50 -12.58 -7.02
CA SER A 292 -1.78 -11.83 -5.80
C SER A 292 -0.74 -10.70 -5.70
N LEU A 293 -1.13 -9.60 -5.09
CA LEU A 293 -0.17 -8.53 -4.78
C LEU A 293 1.04 -9.07 -3.97
N GLU A 294 0.88 -10.24 -3.29
CA GLU A 294 1.96 -10.95 -2.60
C GLU A 294 3.05 -11.44 -3.55
N ASP A 295 2.67 -11.99 -4.69
CA ASP A 295 3.64 -12.51 -5.67
C ASP A 295 4.41 -11.36 -6.31
N ILE A 296 3.71 -10.27 -6.65
CA ILE A 296 4.31 -9.02 -7.15
C ILE A 296 5.26 -8.41 -6.10
N PHE A 297 4.85 -8.40 -4.83
CA PHE A 297 5.67 -7.90 -3.73
C PHE A 297 6.93 -8.74 -3.51
N LEU A 298 6.83 -10.07 -3.52
CA LEU A 298 7.95 -10.97 -3.37
C LEU A 298 8.98 -10.77 -4.49
N LEU A 299 8.52 -10.67 -5.74
CA LEU A 299 9.40 -10.39 -6.89
C LEU A 299 10.10 -9.04 -6.75
N ALA A 300 9.41 -7.99 -6.31
CA ALA A 300 10.01 -6.67 -6.07
C ALA A 300 11.03 -6.70 -4.91
N MET A 301 10.81 -7.58 -3.91
CA MET A 301 11.73 -7.72 -2.78
C MET A 301 12.95 -8.60 -3.10
N ASP A 302 12.85 -9.59 -4.00
CA ASP A 302 13.94 -10.53 -4.34
C ASP A 302 14.89 -10.00 -5.43
N ASN A 303 14.48 -9.11 -6.30
CA ASN A 303 15.27 -8.61 -7.44
C ASN A 303 16.61 -7.94 -7.08
N GLU A 304 16.93 -7.68 -5.81
CA GLU A 304 18.27 -7.24 -5.38
C GLU A 304 19.27 -8.38 -5.08
N LEU A 305 18.81 -9.62 -4.90
CA LEU A 305 19.71 -10.75 -4.66
C LEU A 305 20.45 -11.17 -5.94
N GLY A 306 19.85 -10.94 -7.13
CA GLY A 306 20.45 -11.28 -8.42
C GLY A 306 21.52 -10.31 -8.95
N THR A 307 21.54 -9.06 -8.47
CA THR A 307 22.51 -8.05 -8.96
C THR A 307 23.80 -7.95 -8.14
N ASN A 308 23.82 -8.47 -6.91
CA ASN A 308 25.02 -8.45 -6.07
C ASN A 308 26.00 -9.61 -6.33
N ASP A 309 25.54 -10.69 -6.93
CA ASP A 309 26.42 -11.85 -7.20
C ASP A 309 27.27 -11.68 -8.48
N LYS A 310 26.81 -10.84 -9.44
CA LYS A 310 27.61 -10.50 -10.64
C LYS A 310 28.73 -9.48 -10.39
N ARG A 311 28.75 -8.78 -9.26
CA ARG A 311 29.84 -7.84 -8.89
C ARG A 311 30.93 -8.49 -8.02
N ARG A 312 30.67 -9.64 -7.39
CA ARG A 312 31.69 -10.35 -6.60
C ARG A 312 32.61 -11.26 -7.42
N THR A 313 32.20 -11.65 -8.63
CA THR A 313 33.03 -12.51 -9.52
C THR A 313 33.97 -11.73 -10.44
N ALA A 314 33.84 -10.39 -10.52
CA ALA A 314 34.69 -9.55 -11.39
C ALA A 314 35.94 -8.98 -10.70
N ASN A 315 36.08 -9.07 -9.36
CA ASN A 315 37.24 -8.53 -8.62
C ASN A 315 38.15 -9.58 -7.96
N GLY A 316 38.15 -10.80 -8.46
CA GLY A 316 38.96 -11.88 -7.92
C GLY A 316 39.96 -12.43 -8.95
N ARG A 317 40.69 -11.56 -9.67
CA ARG A 317 41.95 -11.91 -10.40
C ARG A 317 42.76 -10.66 -10.64
N LEU A 318 43.68 -10.40 -9.77
CA LEU A 318 45.05 -9.93 -10.04
C LEU A 318 45.85 -10.14 -8.76
#